data_ea32f01d05fdf013ee81d7269eead63d
#
_entry.id   ea32f01d05fdf013ee81d7269eead63d
#
_cell.length_a   1.000
_cell.length_b   1.000
_cell.length_c   1.000
_cell.angle_alpha   90.00
_cell.angle_beta   90.00
_cell.angle_gamma   90.00
#
_symmetry.space_group_name_H-M   'P 1'
#
loop_
_entity.id
_entity.type
_entity.pdbx_description
1 polymer ?
#
loop_
_entity_poly.entity_id
_entity_poly.type
_entity_poly.pdbx_seq_one_letter_code
_entity_poly.pdbx_strand_id
1 'polypeptide(L)'
;KNYNIQRCDALAKLAKKTNVPYVDLNRRVKELQIDWATDTRDRGDHLNISGAIKTTGYLRDYLVQNCNLEDRRNDPLISAKWNRIYGNYEIAEKKKMKKINGDDTMNSLENLLAEGGTKKEVQE
;
A
#
# COMPACT_ATOMS: atom_id res chain seq x y z
N LYS A 1 -4.00 19.14 -5.97
CA LYS A 1 -3.48 20.14 -6.88
C LYS A 1 -4.06 20.09 -8.28
N ASN A 2 -4.16 18.95 -8.92
CA ASN A 2 -4.64 18.83 -10.31
C ASN A 2 -5.79 17.81 -10.47
N TYR A 3 -6.60 17.66 -9.43
CA TYR A 3 -7.80 16.84 -9.55
C TYR A 3 -8.76 17.51 -10.53
N ASN A 4 -8.91 16.89 -11.69
CA ASN A 4 -9.80 17.38 -12.74
C ASN A 4 -11.13 16.63 -12.65
N ILE A 5 -12.11 17.25 -11.99
CA ILE A 5 -13.45 16.71 -11.78
C ILE A 5 -14.10 16.30 -13.11
N GLN A 6 -13.98 17.15 -14.14
CA GLN A 6 -14.60 16.88 -15.45
C GLN A 6 -14.03 15.62 -16.11
N ARG A 7 -12.71 15.41 -16.01
CA ARG A 7 -12.05 14.20 -16.53
C ARG A 7 -12.49 12.96 -15.77
N CYS A 8 -12.56 13.04 -14.44
CA CYS A 8 -13.00 11.92 -13.61
C CYS A 8 -14.47 11.58 -13.85
N ASP A 9 -15.33 12.59 -14.06
CA ASP A 9 -16.73 12.37 -14.42
C ASP A 9 -16.87 11.75 -15.82
N ALA A 10 -16.04 12.15 -16.77
CA ALA A 10 -16.01 11.52 -18.10
C ALA A 10 -15.57 10.06 -18.02
N LEU A 11 -14.56 9.74 -17.21
CA LEU A 11 -14.13 8.37 -16.96
C LEU A 11 -15.21 7.54 -16.27
N ALA A 12 -15.90 8.10 -15.29
CA ALA A 12 -17.01 7.41 -14.62
C ALA A 12 -18.16 7.09 -15.59
N LYS A 13 -18.51 8.03 -16.49
CA LYS A 13 -19.52 7.81 -17.54
C LYS A 13 -19.08 6.72 -18.52
N LEU A 14 -17.80 6.74 -18.94
CA LEU A 14 -17.26 5.73 -19.84
C LEU A 14 -17.28 4.34 -19.17
N ALA A 15 -16.80 4.24 -17.94
CA ALA A 15 -16.80 3.00 -17.17
C ALA A 15 -18.23 2.42 -17.03
N LYS A 16 -19.22 3.27 -16.72
CA LYS A 16 -20.62 2.85 -16.68
C LYS A 16 -21.12 2.34 -18.04
N LYS A 17 -20.75 3.04 -19.13
CA LYS A 17 -21.16 2.64 -20.50
C LYS A 17 -20.55 1.30 -20.92
N THR A 18 -19.33 1.02 -20.48
CA THR A 18 -18.59 -0.21 -20.81
C THR A 18 -18.75 -1.32 -19.76
N ASN A 19 -19.57 -1.09 -18.74
CA ASN A 19 -19.76 -2.01 -17.61
C ASN A 19 -18.44 -2.40 -16.90
N VAL A 20 -17.53 -1.42 -16.76
CA VAL A 20 -16.27 -1.60 -16.06
C VAL A 20 -16.36 -0.92 -14.69
N PRO A 21 -15.99 -1.60 -13.58
CA PRO A 21 -15.93 -0.96 -12.27
C PRO A 21 -14.97 0.22 -12.27
N TYR A 22 -15.39 1.35 -11.67
CA TYR A 22 -14.57 2.54 -11.54
C TYR A 22 -14.76 3.17 -10.16
N VAL A 23 -13.66 3.42 -9.48
CA VAL A 23 -13.63 4.11 -8.19
C VAL A 23 -12.69 5.30 -8.26
N ASP A 24 -13.22 6.49 -7.97
CA ASP A 24 -12.42 7.71 -7.84
C ASP A 24 -12.01 7.90 -6.38
N LEU A 25 -10.78 7.54 -6.05
CA LEU A 25 -10.27 7.60 -4.68
C LEU A 25 -10.17 9.05 -4.15
N ASN A 26 -10.07 10.05 -5.03
CA ASN A 26 -10.08 11.45 -4.59
C ASN A 26 -11.44 11.86 -3.99
N ARG A 27 -12.51 11.16 -4.32
CA ARG A 27 -13.83 11.36 -3.72
C ARG A 27 -14.06 10.53 -2.46
N ARG A 28 -13.10 9.68 -2.10
CA ARG A 28 -13.15 8.78 -0.95
C ARG A 28 -12.21 9.18 0.19
N VAL A 29 -11.69 10.41 0.17
CA VAL A 29 -10.69 10.90 1.15
C VAL A 29 -11.17 10.73 2.59
N LYS A 30 -12.45 10.98 2.87
CA LYS A 30 -13.03 10.76 4.21
C LYS A 30 -13.08 9.29 4.59
N GLU A 31 -13.49 8.42 3.68
CA GLU A 31 -13.56 6.97 3.90
C GLU A 31 -12.16 6.37 4.06
N LEU A 32 -11.20 6.88 3.29
CA LEU A 32 -9.79 6.52 3.37
C LEU A 32 -9.11 7.08 4.63
N GLN A 33 -9.73 8.04 5.30
CA GLN A 33 -9.15 8.75 6.46
C GLN A 33 -7.77 9.36 6.14
N ILE A 34 -7.59 9.88 4.92
CA ILE A 34 -6.34 10.52 4.52
C ILE A 34 -6.20 11.89 5.19
N ASP A 35 -5.14 12.06 5.94
CA ASP A 35 -4.65 13.35 6.42
C ASP A 35 -3.51 13.83 5.52
N TRP A 36 -3.73 14.93 4.82
CA TRP A 36 -2.77 15.46 3.86
C TRP A 36 -1.44 15.89 4.48
N ALA A 37 -1.43 16.21 5.78
CA ALA A 37 -0.22 16.61 6.50
C ALA A 37 0.66 15.40 6.85
N THR A 38 0.04 14.29 7.25
CA THR A 38 0.75 13.11 7.79
C THR A 38 0.82 11.93 6.83
N ASP A 39 -0.09 11.84 5.84
CA ASP A 39 -0.19 10.71 4.92
C ASP A 39 0.43 10.99 3.55
N THR A 40 1.02 12.19 3.34
CA THR A 40 1.65 12.55 2.07
C THR A 40 3.09 12.98 2.25
N ARG A 41 3.90 12.91 1.16
CA ARG A 41 5.31 13.34 1.17
C ARG A 41 5.47 14.83 0.89
N ASP A 42 4.57 15.38 0.09
CA ASP A 42 4.73 16.65 -0.61
C ASP A 42 3.43 17.46 -0.64
N ARG A 43 2.78 17.54 0.51
CA ARG A 43 1.56 18.33 0.72
C ARG A 43 0.40 17.92 -0.21
N GLY A 44 0.27 16.63 -0.48
CA GLY A 44 -0.90 16.07 -1.14
C GLY A 44 -0.68 15.59 -2.58
N ASP A 45 0.55 15.63 -3.11
CA ASP A 45 0.81 15.10 -4.46
C ASP A 45 1.07 13.58 -4.43
N HIS A 46 1.83 13.06 -3.44
CA HIS A 46 2.15 11.64 -3.35
C HIS A 46 1.91 11.11 -1.93
N LEU A 47 1.27 9.97 -1.84
CA LEU A 47 1.12 9.26 -0.57
C LEU A 47 2.49 8.81 -0.04
N ASN A 48 2.67 8.94 1.25
CA ASN A 48 3.75 8.25 1.96
C ASN A 48 3.30 6.84 2.38
N ILE A 49 4.10 6.15 3.21
CA ILE A 49 3.76 4.79 3.63
C ILE A 49 2.45 4.72 4.43
N SER A 50 2.16 5.72 5.27
CA SER A 50 0.92 5.80 6.04
C SER A 50 -0.30 5.91 5.13
N GLY A 51 -0.28 6.86 4.19
CA GLY A 51 -1.34 7.02 3.21
C GLY A 51 -1.50 5.81 2.29
N ALA A 52 -0.37 5.16 1.92
CA ALA A 52 -0.39 3.95 1.10
C ALA A 52 -1.06 2.78 1.84
N ILE A 53 -0.81 2.59 3.14
CA ILE A 53 -1.45 1.56 3.96
C ILE A 53 -2.96 1.74 3.98
N LYS A 54 -3.44 2.96 4.25
CA LYS A 54 -4.86 3.29 4.28
C LYS A 54 -5.54 3.01 2.93
N THR A 55 -4.92 3.48 1.85
CA THR A 55 -5.44 3.29 0.48
C THR A 55 -5.45 1.82 0.06
N THR A 56 -4.40 1.08 0.39
CA THR A 56 -4.31 -0.36 0.08
C THR A 56 -5.33 -1.16 0.88
N GLY A 57 -5.58 -0.79 2.15
CA GLY A 57 -6.63 -1.38 2.96
C GLY A 57 -8.02 -1.22 2.32
N TYR A 58 -8.34 -0.01 1.89
CA TYR A 58 -9.59 0.25 1.17
C TYR A 58 -9.70 -0.57 -0.12
N LEU A 59 -8.63 -0.61 -0.94
CA LEU A 59 -8.62 -1.39 -2.17
C LEU A 59 -8.79 -2.88 -1.92
N ARG A 60 -8.14 -3.43 -0.89
CA ARG A 60 -8.32 -4.83 -0.48
C ARG A 60 -9.79 -5.11 -0.19
N ASP A 61 -10.43 -4.29 0.64
CA ASP A 61 -11.81 -4.49 1.06
C ASP A 61 -12.77 -4.35 -0.13
N TYR A 62 -12.53 -3.37 -1.00
CA TYR A 62 -13.27 -3.22 -2.25
C TYR A 62 -13.16 -4.45 -3.15
N LEU A 63 -11.95 -4.97 -3.35
CA LEU A 63 -11.72 -6.15 -4.19
C LEU A 63 -12.36 -7.41 -3.61
N VAL A 64 -12.27 -7.61 -2.30
CA VAL A 64 -12.93 -8.74 -1.63
C VAL A 64 -14.45 -8.69 -1.78
N GLN A 65 -15.04 -7.50 -1.68
CA GLN A 65 -16.49 -7.33 -1.75
C GLN A 65 -17.06 -7.36 -3.17
N ASN A 66 -16.29 -6.92 -4.16
CA ASN A 66 -16.80 -6.68 -5.52
C ASN A 66 -16.18 -7.59 -6.59
N CYS A 67 -15.09 -8.28 -6.27
CA CYS A 67 -14.41 -9.19 -7.19
C CYS A 67 -14.42 -10.58 -6.56
N ASN A 68 -14.96 -11.56 -7.26
CA ASN A 68 -14.96 -12.95 -6.77
C ASN A 68 -13.52 -13.54 -6.79
N LEU A 69 -12.68 -13.06 -5.88
CA LEU A 69 -11.29 -13.48 -5.77
C LEU A 69 -11.20 -14.76 -4.94
N GLU A 70 -10.52 -15.76 -5.47
CA GLU A 70 -10.21 -16.99 -4.74
C GLU A 70 -9.22 -16.69 -3.60
N ASP A 71 -9.53 -17.18 -2.40
CA ASP A 71 -8.60 -17.12 -1.27
C ASP A 71 -7.53 -18.21 -1.42
N ARG A 72 -6.33 -17.79 -1.79
CA ARG A 72 -5.18 -18.68 -2.00
C ARG A 72 -4.15 -18.64 -0.87
N ARG A 73 -4.51 -18.10 0.29
CA ARG A 73 -3.61 -18.03 1.45
C ARG A 73 -3.18 -19.41 1.97
N ASN A 74 -3.99 -20.41 1.73
CA ASN A 74 -3.71 -21.81 2.12
C ASN A 74 -2.92 -22.60 1.05
N ASP A 75 -2.60 -21.99 -0.12
CA ASP A 75 -1.71 -22.60 -1.11
C ASP A 75 -0.25 -22.50 -0.61
N PRO A 76 0.45 -23.63 -0.32
CA PRO A 76 1.75 -23.58 0.33
C PRO A 76 2.82 -22.85 -0.48
N LEU A 77 2.80 -22.96 -1.81
CA LEU A 77 3.78 -22.33 -2.68
C LEU A 77 3.58 -20.82 -2.76
N ILE A 78 2.32 -20.40 -2.87
CA ILE A 78 1.94 -18.99 -2.91
C ILE A 78 2.19 -18.35 -1.55
N SER A 79 1.76 -19.00 -0.47
CA SER A 79 1.94 -18.55 0.91
C SER A 79 3.43 -18.36 1.26
N ALA A 80 4.28 -19.34 0.96
CA ALA A 80 5.72 -19.24 1.23
C ALA A 80 6.37 -18.06 0.51
N LYS A 81 6.02 -17.86 -0.78
CA LYS A 81 6.51 -16.72 -1.57
C LYS A 81 6.07 -15.38 -0.99
N TRP A 82 4.77 -15.25 -0.69
CA TRP A 82 4.22 -14.00 -0.17
C TRP A 82 4.69 -13.70 1.25
N ASN A 83 4.82 -14.70 2.13
CA ASN A 83 5.32 -14.51 3.48
C ASN A 83 6.77 -13.97 3.47
N ARG A 84 7.62 -14.44 2.54
CA ARG A 84 8.97 -13.90 2.37
C ARG A 84 8.95 -12.44 1.91
N ILE A 85 8.12 -12.10 0.92
CA ILE A 85 7.99 -10.73 0.39
C ILE A 85 7.43 -9.83 1.48
N TYR A 86 6.41 -10.28 2.19
CA TYR A 86 5.76 -9.53 3.26
C TYR A 86 6.70 -9.25 4.43
N GLY A 87 7.51 -10.22 4.85
CA GLY A 87 8.50 -10.00 5.89
C GLY A 87 9.48 -8.87 5.58
N ASN A 88 9.98 -8.81 4.34
CA ASN A 88 10.84 -7.72 3.90
C ASN A 88 10.10 -6.37 3.85
N TYR A 89 8.85 -6.39 3.40
CA TYR A 89 8.01 -5.19 3.38
C TYR A 89 7.73 -4.66 4.78
N GLU A 90 7.40 -5.54 5.73
CA GLU A 90 7.08 -5.19 7.12
C GLU A 90 8.25 -4.48 7.83
N ILE A 91 9.49 -4.93 7.57
CA ILE A 91 10.69 -4.27 8.07
C ILE A 91 10.82 -2.86 7.49
N ALA A 92 10.66 -2.73 6.17
CA ALA A 92 10.74 -1.43 5.50
C ALA A 92 9.62 -0.47 5.92
N GLU A 93 8.42 -1.00 6.16
CA GLU A 93 7.27 -0.26 6.66
C GLU A 93 7.54 0.30 8.07
N LYS A 94 7.96 -0.56 9.01
CA LYS A 94 8.29 -0.16 10.39
C LYS A 94 9.34 0.94 10.41
N LYS A 95 10.39 0.84 9.59
CA LYS A 95 11.43 1.87 9.45
C LYS A 95 10.84 3.21 8.96
N LYS A 96 9.97 3.19 7.95
CA LYS A 96 9.37 4.40 7.41
C LYS A 96 8.35 5.03 8.35
N MET A 97 7.58 4.22 9.07
CA MET A 97 6.60 4.70 10.05
C MET A 97 7.30 5.38 11.24
N LYS A 98 8.40 4.84 11.75
CA LYS A 98 9.21 5.49 12.78
C LYS A 98 9.68 6.88 12.35
N LYS A 99 10.17 7.01 11.12
CA LYS A 99 10.58 8.30 10.56
C LYS A 99 9.42 9.31 10.48
N ILE A 100 8.22 8.87 10.13
CA ILE A 100 7.03 9.73 10.05
C ILE A 100 6.62 10.20 11.45
N ASN A 101 6.70 9.32 12.44
CA ASN A 101 6.33 9.62 13.83
C ASN A 101 7.41 10.39 14.61
N GLY A 102 8.55 10.74 13.98
CA GLY A 102 9.65 11.46 14.62
C GLY A 102 10.45 10.62 15.62
N ASP A 103 10.35 9.30 15.56
CA ASP A 103 11.08 8.39 16.42
C ASP A 103 12.47 8.07 15.83
N ASP A 104 13.48 8.80 16.30
CA ASP A 104 14.87 8.74 15.80
C ASP A 104 15.67 7.49 16.22
N THR A 105 15.05 6.46 16.79
CA THR A 105 15.74 5.21 17.15
C THR A 105 16.09 4.35 15.91
N MET A 106 16.58 5.01 14.85
CA MET A 106 16.87 4.37 13.55
C MET A 106 18.06 3.41 13.53
N ASN A 107 19.01 3.56 14.46
CA ASN A 107 20.28 2.81 14.41
C ASN A 107 20.15 1.31 14.65
N SER A 108 19.13 0.84 15.37
CA SER A 108 18.98 -0.59 15.68
C SER A 108 18.42 -1.43 14.53
N LEU A 109 17.64 -0.83 13.63
CA LEU A 109 17.03 -1.54 12.48
C LEU A 109 17.96 -1.60 11.26
N GLU A 110 18.82 -0.58 11.08
CA GLU A 110 19.86 -0.62 10.05
C GLU A 110 20.88 -1.74 10.33
N ASN A 111 21.21 -1.95 11.60
CA ASN A 111 22.06 -3.06 12.02
C ASN A 111 21.37 -4.42 11.78
N LEU A 112 20.09 -4.57 12.09
CA LEU A 112 19.32 -5.80 11.83
C LEU A 112 19.18 -6.13 10.33
N LEU A 113 19.07 -5.12 9.47
CA LEU A 113 19.03 -5.30 8.02
C LEU A 113 20.40 -5.66 7.43
N ALA A 114 21.47 -5.08 7.99
CA ALA A 114 22.84 -5.41 7.60
C ALA A 114 23.20 -6.85 7.99
N GLU A 115 22.75 -7.33 9.15
CA GLU A 115 22.98 -8.70 9.62
C GLU A 115 22.10 -9.75 8.90
N GLY A 116 20.90 -9.39 8.44
CA GLY A 116 19.98 -10.29 7.72
C GLY A 116 20.31 -10.49 6.23
N GLY A 117 21.16 -9.64 5.65
CA GLY A 117 21.56 -9.69 4.24
C GLY A 117 22.71 -10.64 3.92
N THR A 118 23.41 -11.13 4.93
CA THR A 118 24.56 -12.03 4.77
C THR A 118 24.31 -13.37 5.46
N LYS A 119 23.55 -14.27 4.84
CA LYS A 119 23.71 -15.73 4.96
C LYS A 119 22.60 -16.47 4.26
N LYS A 120 22.86 -16.88 3.04
CA LYS A 120 22.84 -18.28 2.60
C LYS A 120 23.29 -18.35 1.17
N GLU A 121 24.58 -18.46 0.97
CA GLU A 121 25.10 -19.25 -0.13
C GLU A 121 24.57 -20.67 0.09
N VAL A 122 23.75 -21.12 -0.85
CA VAL A 122 23.39 -22.54 -0.96
C VAL A 122 24.62 -23.21 -1.53
N GLN A 123 25.37 -23.90 -0.72
CA GLN A 123 26.23 -24.97 -1.18
C GLN A 123 25.33 -26.14 -1.58
N GLU A 124 25.50 -26.51 -2.86
CA GLU A 124 25.18 -27.74 -3.58
C GLU A 124 24.09 -28.67 -3.02
#